data_7d70510ad9d436c23154a3f2e5ef4e88
#
_entry.id   7d70510ad9d436c23154a3f2e5ef4e88
#
_cell.length_a   1.000
_cell.length_b   1.000
_cell.length_c   1.000
_cell.angle_alpha   90.00
_cell.angle_beta   90.00
_cell.angle_gamma   90.00
#
_symmetry.space_group_name_H-M   'P 1'
#
loop_
_entity.id
_entity.type
_entity.pdbx_description
1 polymer ?
#
loop_
_entity_poly.entity_id
_entity_poly.type
_entity_poly.pdbx_seq_one_letter_code
_entity_poly.pdbx_strand_id
1 'polypeptide(L)'
;MQTLSIDLETYSDQPLAKTGVYRYVESPDFEILLFAYSVDGAPVQQIDLACGEKIPSEILCALEDDKVTKWAFNANFERICLSRFLGYPTGDYLEPDSWKCSMVWAAYMGLPLSLEGAGAVLGLEKQKLAEGKDLIKYFCQPCAPTKSNGQRTRNLPKHSPDKWLAFKKYNIRDVETEMSIQARLLKYPVPDSVWEEYHLDQEINDRGIRVDMQMVENAIDVDGWSRFDLKTQLQDLTALENPNSVAQLKAWLTE
;
A
#
# COMPACT_ATOMS: atom_id res chain seq x y z
N MET A 1 -26.84 -1.96 7.74
CA MET A 1 -25.38 -1.67 7.75
C MET A 1 -25.21 -0.19 7.45
N GLN A 2 -24.55 0.55 8.33
CA GLN A 2 -24.26 1.98 8.16
C GLN A 2 -22.77 2.21 7.93
N THR A 3 -21.92 1.43 8.60
CA THR A 3 -20.48 1.57 8.54
C THR A 3 -19.79 0.23 8.33
N LEU A 4 -18.63 0.25 7.66
CA LEU A 4 -17.78 -0.89 7.43
C LEU A 4 -16.32 -0.47 7.65
N SER A 5 -15.68 -0.93 8.74
CA SER A 5 -14.24 -0.75 8.97
C SER A 5 -13.48 -1.92 8.35
N ILE A 6 -12.40 -1.64 7.62
CA ILE A 6 -11.74 -2.61 6.73
C ILE A 6 -10.21 -2.52 6.89
N ASP A 7 -9.55 -3.68 6.76
CA ASP A 7 -8.11 -3.79 6.53
C ASP A 7 -7.81 -4.97 5.62
N LEU A 8 -6.85 -4.80 4.71
CA LEU A 8 -6.47 -5.78 3.71
C LEU A 8 -5.01 -6.18 3.84
N GLU A 9 -4.76 -7.48 3.64
CA GLU A 9 -3.42 -7.96 3.36
C GLU A 9 -3.36 -8.48 1.93
N THR A 10 -2.39 -8.00 1.15
CA THR A 10 -2.34 -8.24 -0.29
C THR A 10 -0.97 -8.74 -0.74
N TYR A 11 -0.92 -9.36 -1.90
CA TYR A 11 0.31 -9.72 -2.59
C TYR A 11 0.37 -9.07 -3.97
N SER A 12 1.54 -8.63 -4.37
CA SER A 12 1.88 -8.28 -5.75
C SER A 12 3.39 -8.45 -5.97
N ASP A 13 3.80 -8.71 -7.20
CA ASP A 13 5.20 -8.68 -7.60
C ASP A 13 5.72 -7.24 -7.77
N GLN A 14 4.82 -6.26 -7.81
CA GLN A 14 5.16 -4.84 -7.90
C GLN A 14 5.50 -4.26 -6.52
N PRO A 15 6.62 -3.51 -6.38
CA PRO A 15 7.01 -2.92 -5.10
C PRO A 15 6.18 -1.68 -4.77
N LEU A 16 5.14 -1.82 -3.96
CA LEU A 16 4.17 -0.77 -3.59
C LEU A 16 4.82 0.59 -3.28
N ALA A 17 5.92 0.60 -2.51
CA ALA A 17 6.62 1.84 -2.13
C ALA A 17 7.27 2.58 -3.32
N LYS A 18 7.48 1.93 -4.46
CA LYS A 18 8.09 2.52 -5.67
C LYS A 18 7.05 2.85 -6.73
N THR A 19 6.02 2.05 -6.84
CA THR A 19 5.06 2.12 -7.95
C THR A 19 3.75 2.80 -7.59
N GLY A 20 3.44 2.91 -6.28
CA GLY A 20 2.13 3.34 -5.81
C GLY A 20 1.06 2.26 -5.99
N VAL A 21 -0.11 2.47 -5.38
CA VAL A 21 -1.19 1.47 -5.32
C VAL A 21 -1.78 1.17 -6.70
N TYR A 22 -1.96 2.18 -7.56
CA TYR A 22 -2.55 1.99 -8.89
C TYR A 22 -1.78 1.00 -9.74
N ARG A 23 -0.46 1.16 -9.80
CA ARG A 23 0.41 0.23 -10.54
C ARG A 23 0.55 -1.12 -9.83
N TYR A 24 0.49 -1.12 -8.50
CA TYR A 24 0.56 -2.32 -7.68
C TYR A 24 -0.59 -3.30 -7.98
N VAL A 25 -1.82 -2.81 -8.13
CA VAL A 25 -3.01 -3.62 -8.41
C VAL A 25 -3.14 -4.05 -9.88
N GLU A 26 -2.43 -3.39 -10.80
CA GLU A 26 -2.41 -3.75 -12.23
C GLU A 26 -1.59 -5.02 -12.50
N SER A 27 -0.77 -5.47 -11.56
CA SER A 27 -0.04 -6.72 -11.72
C SER A 27 -1.00 -7.89 -11.93
N PRO A 28 -0.71 -8.80 -12.88
CA PRO A 28 -1.45 -10.05 -13.02
C PRO A 28 -1.31 -10.97 -11.79
N ASP A 29 -0.26 -10.75 -10.98
CA ASP A 29 -0.02 -11.50 -9.74
C ASP A 29 -0.66 -10.84 -8.50
N PHE A 30 -1.39 -9.72 -8.68
CA PHE A 30 -2.08 -9.06 -7.56
C PHE A 30 -3.17 -9.96 -6.99
N GLU A 31 -3.18 -10.08 -5.67
CA GLU A 31 -4.15 -10.90 -4.93
C GLU A 31 -4.41 -10.31 -3.54
N ILE A 32 -5.67 -10.27 -3.12
CA ILE A 32 -6.02 -10.02 -1.72
C ILE A 32 -5.91 -11.34 -0.97
N LEU A 33 -5.08 -11.39 0.05
CA LEU A 33 -4.80 -12.57 0.86
C LEU A 33 -5.75 -12.71 2.02
N LEU A 34 -5.92 -11.62 2.78
CA LEU A 34 -6.79 -11.54 3.96
C LEU A 34 -7.66 -10.28 3.84
N PHE A 35 -8.90 -10.42 4.25
CA PHE A 35 -9.88 -9.35 4.34
C PHE A 35 -10.48 -9.35 5.73
N ALA A 36 -10.10 -8.38 6.57
CA ALA A 36 -10.70 -8.20 7.89
C ALA A 36 -11.68 -7.02 7.86
N TYR A 37 -12.82 -7.17 8.54
CA TYR A 37 -13.84 -6.15 8.56
C TYR A 37 -14.68 -6.17 9.84
N SER A 38 -15.26 -5.01 10.15
CA SER A 38 -16.27 -4.86 11.21
C SER A 38 -17.47 -4.11 10.65
N VAL A 39 -18.66 -4.63 10.91
CA VAL A 39 -19.94 -4.00 10.54
C VAL A 39 -20.47 -3.25 11.75
N ASP A 40 -20.75 -1.95 11.61
CA ASP A 40 -21.39 -1.09 12.63
C ASP A 40 -20.74 -1.20 14.03
N GLY A 41 -19.41 -1.40 14.07
CA GLY A 41 -18.65 -1.52 15.32
C GLY A 41 -18.75 -2.91 16.00
N ALA A 42 -19.32 -3.92 15.33
CA ALA A 42 -19.37 -5.29 15.80
C ALA A 42 -17.96 -5.92 15.90
N PRO A 43 -17.79 -7.07 16.56
CA PRO A 43 -16.52 -7.78 16.56
C PRO A 43 -15.98 -8.04 15.17
N VAL A 44 -14.66 -7.85 15.00
CA VAL A 44 -13.98 -8.01 13.71
C VAL A 44 -14.11 -9.44 13.21
N GLN A 45 -14.52 -9.57 11.97
CA GLN A 45 -14.53 -10.82 11.21
C GLN A 45 -13.38 -10.81 10.20
N GLN A 46 -12.92 -12.00 9.81
CA GLN A 46 -11.85 -12.15 8.86
C GLN A 46 -12.17 -13.24 7.85
N ILE A 47 -11.82 -12.99 6.60
CA ILE A 47 -11.94 -13.90 5.47
C ILE A 47 -10.53 -14.24 4.96
N ASP A 48 -10.20 -15.52 4.89
CA ASP A 48 -8.93 -16.05 4.39
C ASP A 48 -9.07 -16.39 2.90
N LEU A 49 -8.95 -15.35 2.05
CA LEU A 49 -9.09 -15.49 0.61
C LEU A 49 -7.99 -16.39 0.01
N ALA A 50 -6.77 -16.32 0.57
CA ALA A 50 -5.65 -17.14 0.12
C ALA A 50 -5.88 -18.65 0.37
N CYS A 51 -6.77 -19.00 1.30
CA CYS A 51 -7.20 -20.38 1.57
C CYS A 51 -8.56 -20.72 0.93
N GLY A 52 -9.12 -19.84 0.10
CA GLY A 52 -10.33 -20.10 -0.69
C GLY A 52 -11.64 -19.73 -0.01
N GLU A 53 -11.61 -19.04 1.14
CA GLU A 53 -12.81 -18.43 1.72
C GLU A 53 -13.34 -17.33 0.79
N LYS A 54 -14.61 -16.98 0.92
CA LYS A 54 -15.26 -15.98 0.08
C LYS A 54 -15.86 -14.86 0.93
N ILE A 55 -15.75 -13.63 0.46
CA ILE A 55 -16.43 -12.49 1.07
C ILE A 55 -17.94 -12.70 0.92
N PRO A 56 -18.73 -12.56 2.01
CA PRO A 56 -20.18 -12.65 1.95
C PRO A 56 -20.77 -11.64 0.95
N SER A 57 -21.82 -12.05 0.22
CA SER A 57 -22.46 -11.20 -0.79
C SER A 57 -23.00 -9.88 -0.22
N GLU A 58 -23.48 -9.89 1.00
CA GLU A 58 -23.92 -8.68 1.71
C GLU A 58 -22.79 -7.67 1.93
N ILE A 59 -21.57 -8.14 2.17
CA ILE A 59 -20.39 -7.28 2.32
C ILE A 59 -19.93 -6.76 0.94
N LEU A 60 -19.95 -7.62 -0.10
CA LEU A 60 -19.66 -7.17 -1.47
C LEU A 60 -20.61 -6.07 -1.91
N CYS A 61 -21.91 -6.22 -1.67
CA CYS A 61 -22.90 -5.17 -1.96
C CYS A 61 -22.64 -3.89 -1.15
N ALA A 62 -22.23 -4.02 0.12
CA ALA A 62 -21.94 -2.86 0.97
C ALA A 62 -20.70 -2.08 0.52
N LEU A 63 -19.71 -2.75 -0.11
CA LEU A 63 -18.53 -2.08 -0.68
C LEU A 63 -18.90 -1.13 -1.82
N GLU A 64 -19.91 -1.48 -2.61
CA GLU A 64 -20.41 -0.71 -3.76
C GLU A 64 -21.58 0.25 -3.40
N ASP A 65 -22.14 0.17 -2.19
CA ASP A 65 -23.24 1.03 -1.73
C ASP A 65 -22.72 2.35 -1.15
N ASP A 66 -22.99 3.47 -1.81
CA ASP A 66 -22.58 4.81 -1.35
C ASP A 66 -23.22 5.24 -0.02
N LYS A 67 -24.29 4.57 0.40
CA LYS A 67 -24.94 4.81 1.69
C LYS A 67 -24.21 4.16 2.87
N VAL A 68 -23.31 3.23 2.60
CA VAL A 68 -22.48 2.59 3.61
C VAL A 68 -21.15 3.32 3.68
N THR A 69 -20.83 3.92 4.82
CA THR A 69 -19.51 4.55 5.01
C THR A 69 -18.44 3.50 5.23
N LYS A 70 -17.44 3.47 4.36
CA LYS A 70 -16.26 2.59 4.48
C LYS A 70 -15.14 3.35 5.19
N TRP A 71 -14.53 2.72 6.18
CA TRP A 71 -13.41 3.24 6.94
C TRP A 71 -12.19 2.33 6.83
N ALA A 72 -11.02 2.92 6.65
CA ALA A 72 -9.74 2.22 6.75
C ALA A 72 -8.63 3.19 7.17
N PHE A 73 -7.49 2.66 7.63
CA PHE A 73 -6.29 3.46 7.86
C PHE A 73 -5.44 3.47 6.60
N ASN A 74 -5.44 4.56 5.85
CA ASN A 74 -4.96 4.73 4.47
C ASN A 74 -5.95 4.19 3.42
N ALA A 75 -7.22 4.55 3.58
CA ALA A 75 -8.37 4.01 2.85
C ALA A 75 -8.27 4.02 1.31
N ASN A 76 -7.41 4.86 0.73
CA ASN A 76 -7.11 4.80 -0.71
C ASN A 76 -6.56 3.43 -1.12
N PHE A 77 -5.73 2.82 -0.27
CA PHE A 77 -5.17 1.51 -0.57
C PHE A 77 -6.27 0.45 -0.65
N GLU A 78 -7.15 0.38 0.36
CA GLU A 78 -8.25 -0.57 0.41
C GLU A 78 -9.22 -0.36 -0.75
N ARG A 79 -9.58 0.90 -1.03
CA ARG A 79 -10.51 1.25 -2.11
C ARG A 79 -10.00 0.77 -3.48
N ILE A 80 -8.75 1.06 -3.82
CA ILE A 80 -8.15 0.68 -5.11
C ILE A 80 -7.97 -0.84 -5.20
N CYS A 81 -7.50 -1.50 -4.13
CA CYS A 81 -7.35 -2.96 -4.09
C CYS A 81 -8.70 -3.67 -4.27
N LEU A 82 -9.75 -3.19 -3.59
CA LEU A 82 -11.09 -3.75 -3.70
C LEU A 82 -11.73 -3.47 -5.05
N SER A 83 -11.49 -2.31 -5.67
CA SER A 83 -11.94 -2.03 -7.04
C SER A 83 -11.40 -3.09 -8.01
N ARG A 84 -10.11 -3.40 -7.93
CA ARG A 84 -9.49 -4.44 -8.75
C ARG A 84 -10.06 -5.83 -8.46
N PHE A 85 -10.28 -6.16 -7.18
CA PHE A 85 -10.86 -7.44 -6.75
C PHE A 85 -12.30 -7.62 -7.26
N LEU A 86 -13.11 -6.56 -7.27
CA LEU A 86 -14.48 -6.54 -7.79
C LEU A 86 -14.54 -6.58 -9.31
N GLY A 87 -13.40 -6.49 -10.01
CA GLY A 87 -13.33 -6.59 -11.46
C GLY A 87 -13.48 -5.27 -12.21
N TYR A 88 -13.34 -4.14 -11.54
CA TYR A 88 -13.30 -2.83 -12.19
C TYR A 88 -12.11 -2.78 -13.17
N PRO A 89 -12.31 -2.27 -14.39
CA PRO A 89 -11.22 -2.11 -15.35
C PRO A 89 -10.20 -1.07 -14.88
N THR A 90 -9.00 -1.12 -15.45
CA THR A 90 -7.98 -0.10 -15.19
C THR A 90 -8.49 1.30 -15.52
N GLY A 91 -8.39 2.21 -14.56
CA GLY A 91 -8.89 3.59 -14.67
C GLY A 91 -10.27 3.81 -14.08
N ASP A 92 -10.99 2.74 -13.72
CA ASP A 92 -12.28 2.82 -13.03
C ASP A 92 -12.12 2.24 -11.62
N TYR A 93 -12.63 2.94 -10.63
CA TYR A 93 -12.51 2.57 -9.23
C TYR A 93 -13.82 2.80 -8.48
N LEU A 94 -13.95 2.20 -7.30
CA LEU A 94 -15.04 2.49 -6.37
C LEU A 94 -15.09 3.99 -6.06
N GLU A 95 -16.28 4.58 -6.10
CA GLU A 95 -16.48 6.00 -5.82
C GLU A 95 -15.93 6.39 -4.45
N PRO A 96 -15.14 7.47 -4.33
CA PRO A 96 -14.48 7.83 -3.08
C PRO A 96 -15.41 8.40 -2.01
N ASP A 97 -16.56 8.95 -2.36
CA ASP A 97 -17.42 9.77 -1.49
C ASP A 97 -17.87 9.07 -0.21
N SER A 98 -18.04 7.77 -0.27
CA SER A 98 -18.44 6.95 0.88
C SER A 98 -17.27 6.39 1.67
N TRP A 99 -16.03 6.71 1.26
CA TRP A 99 -14.82 6.29 1.95
C TRP A 99 -14.28 7.37 2.87
N LYS A 100 -13.94 6.98 4.08
CA LYS A 100 -13.28 7.83 5.07
C LYS A 100 -11.98 7.18 5.54
N CYS A 101 -10.98 8.03 5.78
CA CYS A 101 -9.64 7.59 6.13
C CYS A 101 -9.27 8.04 7.54
N SER A 102 -9.06 7.12 8.45
CA SER A 102 -8.66 7.46 9.82
C SER A 102 -7.21 7.98 9.89
N MET A 103 -6.37 7.75 8.86
CA MET A 103 -5.08 8.40 8.72
C MET A 103 -5.24 9.91 8.41
N VAL A 104 -6.21 10.29 7.57
CA VAL A 104 -6.55 11.70 7.31
C VAL A 104 -7.07 12.36 8.58
N TRP A 105 -7.91 11.67 9.34
CA TRP A 105 -8.37 12.15 10.64
C TRP A 105 -7.20 12.35 11.62
N ALA A 106 -6.30 11.39 11.71
CA ALA A 106 -5.08 11.50 12.50
C ALA A 106 -4.21 12.69 12.06
N ALA A 107 -4.01 12.89 10.74
CA ALA A 107 -3.29 14.02 10.17
C ALA A 107 -3.91 15.37 10.60
N TYR A 108 -5.23 15.50 10.46
CA TYR A 108 -5.97 16.69 10.89
C TYR A 108 -5.77 17.02 12.37
N MET A 109 -5.63 15.98 13.20
CA MET A 109 -5.36 16.12 14.64
C MET A 109 -3.87 16.28 14.97
N GLY A 110 -2.97 16.36 14.01
CA GLY A 110 -1.53 16.46 14.23
C GLY A 110 -0.88 15.18 14.78
N LEU A 111 -1.52 14.02 14.60
CA LEU A 111 -1.02 12.71 15.02
C LEU A 111 -0.11 12.09 13.96
N PRO A 112 0.73 11.09 14.33
CA PRO A 112 1.54 10.35 13.36
C PRO A 112 0.69 9.66 12.27
N LEU A 113 1.23 9.62 11.03
CA LEU A 113 0.59 9.02 9.86
C LEU A 113 0.83 7.50 9.75
N SER A 114 0.98 6.82 10.86
CA SER A 114 1.04 5.37 10.93
C SER A 114 0.10 4.85 11.99
N LEU A 115 -0.55 3.72 11.72
CA LEU A 115 -1.50 3.10 12.66
C LEU A 115 -0.87 2.86 14.03
N GLU A 116 0.37 2.33 14.03
CA GLU A 116 1.17 2.12 15.25
C GLU A 116 1.45 3.43 15.99
N GLY A 117 1.92 4.47 15.26
CA GLY A 117 2.27 5.76 15.85
C GLY A 117 1.06 6.50 16.41
N ALA A 118 -0.06 6.56 15.66
CA ALA A 118 -1.30 7.17 16.11
C ALA A 118 -1.84 6.44 17.34
N GLY A 119 -1.86 5.11 17.33
CA GLY A 119 -2.27 4.30 18.46
C GLY A 119 -1.41 4.52 19.71
N ALA A 120 -0.10 4.62 19.56
CA ALA A 120 0.82 4.87 20.66
C ALA A 120 0.59 6.26 21.32
N VAL A 121 0.45 7.33 20.51
CA VAL A 121 0.18 8.69 21.00
C VAL A 121 -1.17 8.77 21.70
N LEU A 122 -2.19 8.05 21.22
CA LEU A 122 -3.52 7.99 21.83
C LEU A 122 -3.61 7.06 23.05
N GLY A 123 -2.50 6.42 23.43
CA GLY A 123 -2.45 5.52 24.60
C GLY A 123 -3.35 4.29 24.45
N LEU A 124 -3.43 3.73 23.26
CA LEU A 124 -4.21 2.53 23.02
C LEU A 124 -3.47 1.30 23.57
N GLU A 125 -4.19 0.44 24.32
CA GLU A 125 -3.64 -0.82 24.86
C GLU A 125 -3.32 -1.83 23.76
N LYS A 126 -4.11 -1.81 22.67
CA LYS A 126 -3.93 -2.65 21.50
C LYS A 126 -2.98 -1.99 20.52
N GLN A 127 -1.68 -2.18 20.75
CA GLN A 127 -0.66 -1.72 19.81
C GLN A 127 -0.43 -2.76 18.72
N LYS A 128 0.02 -2.27 17.55
CA LYS A 128 0.44 -3.11 16.43
C LYS A 128 1.44 -4.17 16.87
N LEU A 129 1.27 -5.41 16.43
CA LEU A 129 2.22 -6.49 16.70
C LEU A 129 3.55 -6.19 16.03
N ALA A 130 4.65 -6.15 16.79
CA ALA A 130 5.99 -5.85 16.27
C ALA A 130 6.44 -6.77 15.12
N GLU A 131 5.90 -7.99 15.07
CA GLU A 131 6.18 -9.00 14.04
C GLU A 131 5.51 -8.70 12.69
N GLY A 132 4.58 -7.72 12.60
CA GLY A 132 3.80 -7.45 11.40
C GLY A 132 4.65 -7.15 10.16
N LYS A 133 5.72 -6.37 10.30
CA LYS A 133 6.62 -6.03 9.17
C LYS A 133 7.27 -7.26 8.54
N ASP A 134 7.67 -8.23 9.37
CA ASP A 134 8.30 -9.46 8.88
C ASP A 134 7.27 -10.38 8.23
N LEU A 135 6.03 -10.39 8.72
CA LEU A 135 4.92 -11.15 8.14
C LEU A 135 4.50 -10.57 6.78
N ILE A 136 4.35 -9.23 6.67
CA ILE A 136 4.11 -8.54 5.41
C ILE A 136 5.23 -8.86 4.41
N LYS A 137 6.49 -8.70 4.79
CA LYS A 137 7.62 -9.05 3.92
C LYS A 137 7.60 -10.51 3.47
N TYR A 138 7.14 -11.40 4.35
CA TYR A 138 7.13 -12.83 4.06
C TYR A 138 6.00 -13.21 3.09
N PHE A 139 4.78 -12.71 3.27
CA PHE A 139 3.61 -13.13 2.49
C PHE A 139 3.21 -12.18 1.36
N CYS A 140 3.46 -10.87 1.53
CA CYS A 140 2.98 -9.84 0.60
C CYS A 140 3.99 -9.45 -0.49
N GLN A 141 5.21 -9.98 -0.44
CA GLN A 141 6.27 -9.64 -1.38
C GLN A 141 6.91 -10.89 -1.99
N PRO A 142 7.46 -10.78 -3.22
CA PRO A 142 8.27 -11.84 -3.80
C PRO A 142 9.46 -12.21 -2.91
N CYS A 143 9.83 -13.48 -2.90
CA CYS A 143 11.04 -13.95 -2.24
C CYS A 143 12.06 -14.46 -3.27
N ALA A 144 13.36 -14.34 -2.94
CA ALA A 144 14.42 -14.86 -3.78
C ALA A 144 14.36 -16.40 -3.83
N PRO A 145 14.46 -17.02 -5.02
CA PRO A 145 14.54 -18.47 -5.16
C PRO A 145 15.88 -18.97 -4.57
N THR A 146 15.81 -19.94 -3.68
CA THR A 146 16.96 -20.57 -3.04
C THR A 146 16.77 -22.09 -2.99
N LYS A 147 17.85 -22.84 -2.80
CA LYS A 147 17.77 -24.30 -2.61
C LYS A 147 16.95 -24.65 -1.36
N SER A 148 17.09 -23.87 -0.29
CA SER A 148 16.39 -24.11 0.98
C SER A 148 14.90 -23.85 0.92
N ASN A 149 14.42 -22.95 0.03
CA ASN A 149 13.00 -22.68 -0.14
C ASN A 149 12.36 -23.43 -1.33
N GLY A 150 13.08 -24.37 -1.96
CA GLY A 150 12.58 -25.13 -3.09
C GLY A 150 12.43 -24.28 -4.37
N GLN A 151 13.29 -23.28 -4.57
CA GLN A 151 13.32 -22.37 -5.72
C GLN A 151 12.03 -21.54 -5.90
N ARG A 152 11.24 -21.37 -4.84
CA ARG A 152 10.01 -20.58 -4.95
C ARG A 152 10.29 -19.08 -4.94
N THR A 153 9.44 -18.35 -5.64
CA THR A 153 9.48 -16.87 -5.74
C THR A 153 8.43 -16.21 -4.86
N ARG A 154 7.52 -16.99 -4.24
CA ARG A 154 6.43 -16.52 -3.38
C ARG A 154 6.22 -17.47 -2.20
N ASN A 155 5.89 -16.91 -1.05
CA ASN A 155 5.48 -17.67 0.12
C ASN A 155 3.95 -17.74 0.20
N LEU A 156 3.43 -18.93 0.39
CA LEU A 156 2.00 -19.24 0.54
C LEU A 156 1.70 -19.68 2.00
N PRO A 157 0.45 -19.65 2.46
CA PRO A 157 0.05 -20.09 3.80
C PRO A 157 0.64 -21.44 4.21
N LYS A 158 0.62 -22.42 3.30
CA LYS A 158 1.14 -23.78 3.53
C LYS A 158 2.65 -23.87 3.80
N HIS A 159 3.42 -22.84 3.44
CA HIS A 159 4.86 -22.84 3.65
C HIS A 159 5.28 -22.49 5.09
N SER A 160 4.38 -21.84 5.83
CA SER A 160 4.58 -21.51 7.25
C SER A 160 3.24 -21.27 7.93
N PRO A 161 2.50 -22.34 8.33
CA PRO A 161 1.17 -22.22 8.92
C PRO A 161 1.14 -21.39 10.21
N ASP A 162 2.19 -21.47 11.03
CA ASP A 162 2.28 -20.69 12.28
C ASP A 162 2.39 -19.19 11.99
N LYS A 163 3.23 -18.81 11.02
CA LYS A 163 3.32 -17.41 10.57
C LYS A 163 2.01 -16.95 9.95
N TRP A 164 1.32 -17.81 9.21
CA TRP A 164 0.02 -17.47 8.62
C TRP A 164 -1.03 -17.21 9.71
N LEU A 165 -1.07 -18.03 10.76
CA LEU A 165 -1.95 -17.79 11.89
C LEU A 165 -1.62 -16.47 12.62
N ALA A 166 -0.34 -16.15 12.78
CA ALA A 166 0.08 -14.86 13.32
C ALA A 166 -0.34 -13.69 12.40
N PHE A 167 -0.24 -13.86 11.08
CA PHE A 167 -0.62 -12.87 10.10
C PHE A 167 -2.14 -12.60 10.09
N LYS A 168 -2.94 -13.64 10.25
CA LYS A 168 -4.40 -13.51 10.45
C LYS A 168 -4.73 -12.68 11.69
N LYS A 169 -4.07 -12.93 12.80
CA LYS A 169 -4.24 -12.13 14.02
C LYS A 169 -3.78 -10.68 13.86
N TYR A 170 -2.75 -10.47 13.07
CA TYR A 170 -2.24 -9.16 12.74
C TYR A 170 -3.28 -8.33 11.98
N ASN A 171 -3.86 -8.84 10.90
CA ASN A 171 -4.90 -8.19 10.09
C ASN A 171 -6.15 -7.85 10.92
N ILE A 172 -6.63 -8.77 11.80
CA ILE A 172 -7.72 -8.48 12.74
C ILE A 172 -7.35 -7.31 13.66
N ARG A 173 -6.12 -7.33 14.18
CA ARG A 173 -5.63 -6.31 15.10
C ARG A 173 -5.57 -4.92 14.47
N ASP A 174 -5.25 -4.84 13.17
CA ASP A 174 -5.17 -3.57 12.48
C ASP A 174 -6.57 -2.92 12.37
N VAL A 175 -7.65 -3.67 12.09
CA VAL A 175 -9.03 -3.17 12.15
C VAL A 175 -9.42 -2.76 13.58
N GLU A 176 -9.13 -3.58 14.60
CA GLU A 176 -9.43 -3.25 15.99
C GLU A 176 -8.73 -1.96 16.46
N THR A 177 -7.49 -1.77 16.01
CA THR A 177 -6.69 -0.58 16.34
C THR A 177 -7.26 0.65 15.63
N GLU A 178 -7.60 0.53 14.35
CA GLU A 178 -8.22 1.59 13.55
C GLU A 178 -9.55 2.04 14.19
N MET A 179 -10.45 1.12 14.54
CA MET A 179 -11.70 1.42 15.22
C MET A 179 -11.48 2.08 16.59
N SER A 180 -10.43 1.69 17.30
CA SER A 180 -10.07 2.30 18.60
C SER A 180 -9.57 3.74 18.41
N ILE A 181 -8.85 4.03 17.32
CA ILE A 181 -8.48 5.40 16.93
C ILE A 181 -9.73 6.22 16.63
N GLN A 182 -10.66 5.74 15.81
CA GLN A 182 -11.93 6.40 15.54
C GLN A 182 -12.67 6.76 16.84
N ALA A 183 -12.82 5.78 17.73
CA ALA A 183 -13.51 5.97 19.02
C ALA A 183 -12.86 7.06 19.89
N ARG A 184 -11.53 7.17 19.88
CA ARG A 184 -10.80 8.23 20.60
C ARG A 184 -10.98 9.60 19.96
N LEU A 185 -11.01 9.65 18.63
CA LEU A 185 -11.13 10.90 17.86
C LEU A 185 -12.57 11.37 17.70
N LEU A 186 -13.57 10.57 18.02
CA LEU A 186 -15.01 10.87 17.82
C LEU A 186 -15.44 12.21 18.42
N LYS A 187 -14.78 12.65 19.51
CA LYS A 187 -15.03 13.96 20.15
C LYS A 187 -14.51 15.15 19.35
N TYR A 188 -13.69 14.90 18.35
CA TYR A 188 -13.00 15.89 17.53
C TYR A 188 -13.24 15.56 16.05
N PRO A 189 -14.48 15.72 15.55
CA PRO A 189 -14.81 15.34 14.19
C PRO A 189 -14.06 16.20 13.17
N VAL A 190 -13.71 15.60 12.07
CA VAL A 190 -13.15 16.31 10.91
C VAL A 190 -14.29 17.08 10.24
N PRO A 191 -14.12 18.38 9.91
CA PRO A 191 -15.10 19.15 9.15
C PRO A 191 -15.39 18.54 7.78
N ASP A 192 -16.63 18.70 7.28
CA ASP A 192 -17.04 18.15 5.99
C ASP A 192 -16.16 18.67 4.85
N SER A 193 -15.72 19.93 4.88
CA SER A 193 -14.81 20.50 3.88
C SER A 193 -13.48 19.73 3.74
N VAL A 194 -12.97 19.14 4.82
CA VAL A 194 -11.74 18.33 4.76
C VAL A 194 -12.03 16.98 4.09
N TRP A 195 -13.22 16.42 4.29
CA TRP A 195 -13.63 15.20 3.57
C TRP A 195 -13.87 15.47 2.08
N GLU A 196 -14.46 16.60 1.73
CA GLU A 196 -14.61 17.05 0.35
C GLU A 196 -13.25 17.19 -0.34
N GLU A 197 -12.27 17.82 0.31
CA GLU A 197 -10.90 17.91 -0.19
C GLU A 197 -10.23 16.54 -0.34
N TYR A 198 -10.44 15.63 0.62
CA TYR A 198 -9.92 14.27 0.56
C TYR A 198 -10.54 13.49 -0.63
N HIS A 199 -11.85 13.57 -0.84
CA HIS A 199 -12.52 12.91 -1.95
C HIS A 199 -12.05 13.48 -3.29
N LEU A 200 -11.94 14.80 -3.41
CA LEU A 200 -11.40 15.45 -4.60
C LEU A 200 -9.96 15.01 -4.91
N ASP A 201 -9.12 14.88 -3.87
CA ASP A 201 -7.76 14.34 -4.03
C ASP A 201 -7.78 12.91 -4.59
N GLN A 202 -8.71 12.07 -4.10
CA GLN A 202 -8.87 10.72 -4.63
C GLN A 202 -9.29 10.72 -6.10
N GLU A 203 -10.26 11.54 -6.50
CA GLU A 203 -10.70 11.68 -7.89
C GLU A 203 -9.56 12.16 -8.82
N ILE A 204 -8.76 13.12 -8.36
CA ILE A 204 -7.60 13.61 -9.11
C ILE A 204 -6.58 12.50 -9.32
N ASN A 205 -6.32 11.71 -8.27
CA ASN A 205 -5.37 10.59 -8.34
C ASN A 205 -5.90 9.46 -9.23
N ASP A 206 -7.19 9.13 -9.15
CA ASP A 206 -7.84 8.10 -9.99
C ASP A 206 -7.76 8.45 -11.48
N ARG A 207 -8.03 9.70 -11.81
CA ARG A 207 -7.94 10.21 -13.18
C ARG A 207 -6.51 10.28 -13.69
N GLY A 208 -5.55 10.52 -12.79
CA GLY A 208 -4.16 10.75 -13.12
C GLY A 208 -3.92 12.05 -13.89
N ILE A 209 -2.68 12.25 -14.32
CA ILE A 209 -2.24 13.41 -15.09
C ILE A 209 -1.71 12.94 -16.45
N ARG A 210 -2.18 13.57 -17.52
CA ARG A 210 -1.68 13.27 -18.86
C ARG A 210 -0.22 13.74 -19.00
N VAL A 211 0.65 12.81 -19.37
CA VAL A 211 2.07 13.07 -19.65
C VAL A 211 2.30 13.06 -21.15
N ASP A 212 3.10 14.03 -21.65
CA ASP A 212 3.58 14.02 -23.03
C ASP A 212 4.71 12.98 -23.15
N MET A 213 4.34 11.79 -23.63
CA MET A 213 5.29 10.69 -23.77
C MET A 213 6.40 10.99 -24.78
N GLN A 214 6.12 11.74 -25.85
CA GLN A 214 7.15 12.12 -26.81
C GLN A 214 8.22 13.02 -26.18
N MET A 215 7.79 13.96 -25.33
CA MET A 215 8.72 14.79 -24.55
C MET A 215 9.56 13.92 -23.59
N VAL A 216 8.95 12.93 -22.92
CA VAL A 216 9.67 12.03 -22.00
C VAL A 216 10.71 11.20 -22.76
N GLU A 217 10.35 10.60 -23.88
CA GLU A 217 11.26 9.83 -24.72
C GLU A 217 12.43 10.68 -25.22
N ASN A 218 12.16 11.87 -25.75
CA ASN A 218 13.20 12.80 -26.18
C ASN A 218 14.14 13.21 -25.02
N ALA A 219 13.58 13.42 -23.82
CA ALA A 219 14.38 13.76 -22.65
C ALA A 219 15.30 12.61 -22.21
N ILE A 220 14.81 11.36 -22.28
CA ILE A 220 15.61 10.16 -21.99
C ILE A 220 16.74 10.02 -22.99
N ASP A 221 16.49 10.25 -24.29
CA ASP A 221 17.50 10.17 -25.34
C ASP A 221 18.59 11.23 -25.15
N VAL A 222 18.19 12.48 -24.87
CA VAL A 222 19.14 13.58 -24.60
C VAL A 222 19.98 13.29 -23.35
N ASP A 223 19.37 12.80 -22.28
CA ASP A 223 20.11 12.39 -21.07
C ASP A 223 21.07 11.24 -21.36
N GLY A 224 20.66 10.26 -22.16
CA GLY A 224 21.49 9.13 -22.58
C GLY A 224 22.72 9.58 -23.36
N TRP A 225 22.54 10.44 -24.34
CA TRP A 225 23.64 10.99 -25.14
C TRP A 225 24.56 11.87 -24.31
N SER A 226 24.01 12.74 -23.48
CA SER A 226 24.80 13.59 -22.58
C SER A 226 25.66 12.77 -21.61
N ARG A 227 25.09 11.73 -21.01
CA ARG A 227 25.83 10.82 -20.13
C ARG A 227 26.94 10.06 -20.85
N PHE A 228 26.67 9.61 -22.08
CA PHE A 228 27.67 8.92 -22.89
C PHE A 228 28.84 9.87 -23.22
N ASP A 229 28.54 11.07 -23.69
CA ASP A 229 29.54 12.06 -24.05
C ASP A 229 30.40 12.49 -22.86
N LEU A 230 29.76 12.85 -21.73
CA LEU A 230 30.45 13.21 -20.49
C LEU A 230 31.31 12.07 -19.93
N LYS A 231 30.82 10.83 -20.01
CA LYS A 231 31.60 9.66 -19.59
C LYS A 231 32.83 9.48 -20.47
N THR A 232 32.68 9.65 -21.79
CA THR A 232 33.80 9.55 -22.75
C THR A 232 34.83 10.63 -22.47
N GLN A 233 34.42 11.89 -22.29
CA GLN A 233 35.32 13.00 -21.94
C GLN A 233 36.06 12.72 -20.60
N LEU A 234 35.37 12.18 -19.60
CA LEU A 234 36.00 11.80 -18.33
C LEU A 234 37.00 10.64 -18.49
N GLN A 235 36.70 9.66 -19.33
CA GLN A 235 37.62 8.56 -19.63
C GLN A 235 38.88 9.08 -20.34
N ASP A 236 38.71 9.96 -21.33
CA ASP A 236 39.84 10.55 -22.04
C ASP A 236 40.70 11.42 -21.13
N LEU A 237 40.09 12.19 -20.23
CA LEU A 237 40.80 13.07 -19.29
C LEU A 237 41.53 12.28 -18.20
N THR A 238 40.93 11.23 -17.65
CA THR A 238 41.41 10.53 -16.47
C THR A 238 42.12 9.21 -16.77
N ALA A 239 41.95 8.67 -17.98
CA ALA A 239 42.36 7.33 -18.38
C ALA A 239 41.79 6.21 -17.49
N LEU A 240 40.71 6.49 -16.72
CA LEU A 240 40.07 5.50 -15.86
C LEU A 240 39.15 4.59 -16.65
N GLU A 241 39.14 3.31 -16.36
CA GLU A 241 38.23 2.34 -16.96
C GLU A 241 36.75 2.67 -16.63
N ASN A 242 36.52 3.03 -15.37
CA ASN A 242 35.18 3.46 -14.91
C ASN A 242 35.25 4.80 -14.15
N PRO A 243 35.15 5.94 -14.85
CA PRO A 243 35.22 7.26 -14.22
C PRO A 243 34.04 7.58 -13.29
N ASN A 244 32.97 6.75 -13.29
CA ASN A 244 31.86 6.84 -12.32
C ASN A 244 32.16 6.10 -11.02
N SER A 245 33.27 5.37 -10.91
CA SER A 245 33.70 4.73 -9.67
C SER A 245 34.32 5.75 -8.72
N VAL A 246 33.64 6.00 -7.59
CA VAL A 246 34.13 6.91 -6.55
C VAL A 246 35.53 6.49 -6.06
N ALA A 247 35.82 5.18 -5.99
CA ALA A 247 37.13 4.66 -5.56
C ALA A 247 38.22 5.00 -6.60
N GLN A 248 37.97 4.75 -7.89
CA GLN A 248 38.92 5.06 -8.96
C GLN A 248 39.18 6.57 -9.07
N LEU A 249 38.09 7.37 -9.00
CA LEU A 249 38.20 8.82 -9.07
C LEU A 249 39.00 9.42 -7.90
N LYS A 250 38.79 8.90 -6.67
CA LYS A 250 39.58 9.33 -5.51
C LYS A 250 41.03 8.98 -5.66
N ALA A 251 41.38 7.78 -6.14
CA ALA A 251 42.76 7.41 -6.40
C ALA A 251 43.44 8.36 -7.40
N TRP A 252 42.77 8.62 -8.52
CA TRP A 252 43.26 9.54 -9.56
C TRP A 252 43.48 10.99 -9.05
N LEU A 253 42.59 11.48 -8.15
CA LEU A 253 42.73 12.83 -7.57
C LEU A 253 43.88 12.96 -6.56
N THR A 254 44.44 11.84 -6.07
CA THR A 254 45.55 11.79 -5.10
C THR A 254 46.91 11.55 -5.73
N GLU A 255 46.94 11.23 -7.02
CA GLU A 255 48.15 11.19 -7.86
C GLU A 255 48.53 12.59 -8.39
#